data_af5d1fe32cd881bb51be381dd60b9abd
#
_entry.id   af5d1fe32cd881bb51be381dd60b9abd
#
_cell.length_a   1.000
_cell.length_b   1.000
_cell.length_c   1.000
_cell.angle_alpha   90.00
_cell.angle_beta   90.00
_cell.angle_gamma   90.00
#
_symmetry.space_group_name_H-M   'P 1'
#
loop_
_entity.id
_entity.type
_entity.pdbx_description
1 polymer ?
#
loop_
_entity_poly.entity_id
_entity_poly.type
_entity_poly.pdbx_seq_one_letter_code
_entity_poly.pdbx_strand_id
1 'polypeptide(L)'
;SSNNVKCISIEEKLGIHASPTCVMEYDGSVGYLVGEENRGLNYMFTMMNEARVWVGGQGLACASGSLQGAAQYARDRVQGRPVGMSKEDAKNSTIIEHADVRRMLLTIKAYVDAMRYLMYDNQLMLDVEYFGEDEEMKSFGEERCGILTPITKAWISDLGVELSSIAIQVYGGMGYVEETGVAQYLRDARIAPIYEGTNGIQALDLMFRKLPLDNGQAMQRLLSDVNEVIEEMKKDDKEIVSMAEKLEKEVNTLSEITLWLGSKMLEGELVDASAGATPY
;
A
#
# COMPACT_ATOMS: atom_id res chain seq x y z
N SER A 1 7.50 36.61 -24.25
CA SER A 1 8.70 36.72 -23.37
C SER A 1 8.83 35.44 -22.56
N SER A 2 10.00 34.84 -22.54
CA SER A 2 10.27 33.69 -21.69
C SER A 2 10.36 34.16 -20.23
N ASN A 3 9.82 33.38 -19.30
CA ASN A 3 9.83 33.72 -17.87
C ASN A 3 11.13 33.25 -17.14
N ASN A 4 12.22 33.05 -17.89
CA ASN A 4 13.53 32.63 -17.36
C ASN A 4 13.47 31.44 -16.39
N VAL A 5 12.61 30.46 -16.71
CA VAL A 5 12.55 29.17 -15.99
C VAL A 5 13.26 28.13 -16.84
N LYS A 6 14.22 27.44 -16.25
CA LYS A 6 15.03 26.41 -16.94
C LYS A 6 15.12 25.13 -16.10
N CYS A 7 15.04 23.98 -16.74
CA CYS A 7 15.50 22.73 -16.18
C CYS A 7 17.01 22.61 -16.44
N ILE A 8 17.83 22.62 -15.39
CA ILE A 8 19.30 22.58 -15.51
C ILE A 8 19.86 21.18 -15.41
N SER A 9 19.13 20.25 -14.76
CA SER A 9 19.49 18.83 -14.75
C SER A 9 18.27 17.95 -14.49
N ILE A 10 18.39 16.70 -14.89
CA ILE A 10 17.44 15.63 -14.59
C ILE A 10 18.20 14.56 -13.82
N GLU A 11 17.63 14.10 -12.72
CA GLU A 11 18.24 13.09 -11.86
C GLU A 11 18.17 11.69 -12.49
N GLU A 12 19.29 10.95 -12.45
CA GLU A 12 19.30 9.52 -12.70
C GLU A 12 18.76 8.78 -11.46
N LYS A 13 17.73 7.97 -11.64
CA LYS A 13 17.03 7.28 -10.55
C LYS A 13 17.08 5.78 -10.72
N LEU A 14 16.78 5.04 -9.65
CA LEU A 14 16.66 3.57 -9.63
C LEU A 14 15.54 3.07 -10.56
N GLY A 15 14.42 3.78 -10.57
CA GLY A 15 13.21 3.45 -11.34
C GLY A 15 12.39 4.69 -11.68
N ILE A 16 11.17 4.50 -12.16
CA ILE A 16 10.24 5.53 -12.66
C ILE A 16 10.93 6.56 -13.57
N HIS A 17 11.75 6.08 -14.52
CA HIS A 17 12.58 6.92 -15.37
C HIS A 17 11.76 7.86 -16.28
N ALA A 18 10.55 7.45 -16.64
CA ALA A 18 9.65 8.27 -17.46
C ALA A 18 9.01 9.44 -16.68
N SER A 19 9.20 9.51 -15.36
CA SER A 19 8.77 10.62 -14.49
C SER A 19 10.01 11.40 -14.04
N PRO A 20 10.46 12.43 -14.77
CA PRO A 20 11.73 13.08 -14.50
C PRO A 20 11.70 13.88 -13.20
N THR A 21 12.77 13.77 -12.40
CA THR A 21 13.05 14.64 -11.27
C THR A 21 14.02 15.72 -11.75
N CYS A 22 13.58 16.97 -11.71
CA CYS A 22 14.30 18.08 -12.33
C CYS A 22 14.84 19.05 -11.29
N VAL A 23 16.09 19.54 -11.51
CA VAL A 23 16.57 20.74 -10.83
C VAL A 23 16.17 21.95 -11.65
N MET A 24 15.36 22.82 -11.08
CA MET A 24 14.81 24.00 -11.75
C MET A 24 15.50 25.27 -11.32
N GLU A 25 15.85 26.12 -12.28
CA GLU A 25 16.41 27.44 -12.08
C GLU A 25 15.36 28.50 -12.41
N TYR A 26 15.25 29.49 -11.52
CA TYR A 26 14.37 30.66 -11.65
C TYR A 26 15.25 31.91 -11.57
N ASP A 27 15.68 32.44 -12.71
CA ASP A 27 16.58 33.60 -12.80
C ASP A 27 15.75 34.88 -13.08
N GLY A 28 15.39 35.60 -12.06
CA GLY A 28 14.55 36.80 -12.17
C GLY A 28 13.15 36.50 -12.72
N SER A 29 12.67 35.28 -12.54
CA SER A 29 11.35 34.86 -13.01
C SER A 29 10.22 35.62 -12.30
N VAL A 30 9.21 36.03 -13.04
CA VAL A 30 8.00 36.67 -12.48
C VAL A 30 7.06 35.57 -11.99
N GLY A 31 6.64 35.66 -10.74
CA GLY A 31 5.65 34.80 -10.12
C GLY A 31 4.50 35.59 -9.49
N TYR A 32 3.39 34.90 -9.30
CA TYR A 32 2.21 35.45 -8.62
C TYR A 32 1.87 34.58 -7.44
N LEU A 33 1.60 35.20 -6.29
CA LEU A 33 1.16 34.49 -5.10
C LEU A 33 -0.25 33.93 -5.33
N VAL A 34 -0.43 32.63 -5.07
CA VAL A 34 -1.74 31.96 -5.04
C VAL A 34 -2.05 31.62 -3.59
N GLY A 35 -3.15 32.15 -3.06
CA GLY A 35 -3.51 32.04 -1.65
C GLY A 35 -2.86 33.10 -0.76
N GLU A 36 -2.65 32.77 0.51
CA GLU A 36 -2.11 33.66 1.53
C GLU A 36 -0.63 33.40 1.79
N GLU A 37 0.12 34.45 2.12
CA GLU A 37 1.53 34.30 2.52
C GLU A 37 1.69 33.36 3.72
N ASN A 38 2.75 32.52 3.67
CA ASN A 38 3.11 31.55 4.71
C ASN A 38 2.07 30.42 4.93
N ARG A 39 1.09 30.24 4.03
CA ARG A 39 0.07 29.19 4.07
C ARG A 39 0.31 28.08 3.05
N GLY A 40 1.39 28.12 2.27
CA GLY A 40 1.64 27.20 1.15
C GLY A 40 1.65 25.72 1.57
N LEU A 41 2.21 25.37 2.73
CA LEU A 41 2.18 23.99 3.24
C LEU A 41 0.76 23.51 3.52
N ASN A 42 -0.13 24.33 4.04
CA ASN A 42 -1.52 23.97 4.29
C ASN A 42 -2.24 23.64 2.96
N TYR A 43 -2.03 24.47 1.94
CA TYR A 43 -2.61 24.24 0.62
C TYR A 43 -2.04 22.98 -0.05
N MET A 44 -0.74 22.73 0.12
CA MET A 44 -0.09 21.53 -0.39
C MET A 44 -0.69 20.25 0.24
N PHE A 45 -1.02 20.26 1.54
CA PHE A 45 -1.59 19.09 2.20
C PHE A 45 -2.96 18.67 1.66
N THR A 46 -3.73 19.58 1.10
CA THR A 46 -5.00 19.25 0.40
C THR A 46 -4.73 18.26 -0.75
N MET A 47 -3.71 18.55 -1.57
CA MET A 47 -3.29 17.64 -2.66
C MET A 47 -2.58 16.39 -2.12
N MET A 48 -1.74 16.54 -1.09
CA MET A 48 -0.90 15.44 -0.57
C MET A 48 -1.72 14.29 0.02
N ASN A 49 -2.86 14.55 0.64
CA ASN A 49 -3.72 13.50 1.19
C ASN A 49 -4.26 12.59 0.09
N GLU A 50 -4.68 13.16 -1.03
CA GLU A 50 -5.10 12.39 -2.21
C GLU A 50 -3.91 11.68 -2.87
N ALA A 51 -2.77 12.38 -3.03
CA ALA A 51 -1.56 11.80 -3.61
C ALA A 51 -1.07 10.56 -2.84
N ARG A 52 -1.22 10.51 -1.51
CA ARG A 52 -0.86 9.36 -0.68
C ARG A 52 -1.66 8.11 -1.04
N VAL A 53 -2.95 8.24 -1.31
CA VAL A 53 -3.78 7.11 -1.76
C VAL A 53 -3.27 6.58 -3.10
N TRP A 54 -2.95 7.48 -4.05
CA TRP A 54 -2.39 7.09 -5.34
C TRP A 54 -1.00 6.46 -5.26
N VAL A 55 -0.18 6.83 -4.27
CA VAL A 55 1.11 6.15 -4.01
C VAL A 55 0.88 4.70 -3.55
N GLY A 56 -0.16 4.44 -2.73
CA GLY A 56 -0.62 3.07 -2.50
C GLY A 56 -0.97 2.37 -3.81
N GLY A 57 -1.72 3.04 -4.69
CA GLY A 57 -2.06 2.54 -6.02
C GLY A 57 -0.85 2.16 -6.89
N GLN A 58 0.27 2.88 -6.79
CA GLN A 58 1.51 2.52 -7.49
C GLN A 58 2.09 1.18 -6.99
N GLY A 59 2.11 0.97 -5.66
CA GLY A 59 2.51 -0.31 -5.07
C GLY A 59 1.64 -1.47 -5.58
N LEU A 60 0.32 -1.28 -5.59
CA LEU A 60 -0.63 -2.25 -6.13
C LEU A 60 -0.40 -2.51 -7.63
N ALA A 61 -0.15 -1.47 -8.43
CA ALA A 61 0.08 -1.60 -9.87
C ALA A 61 1.34 -2.43 -10.16
N CYS A 62 2.45 -2.15 -9.46
CA CYS A 62 3.69 -2.91 -9.59
C CYS A 62 3.51 -4.38 -9.17
N ALA A 63 2.88 -4.64 -8.03
CA ALA A 63 2.61 -6.00 -7.57
C ALA A 63 1.67 -6.77 -8.52
N SER A 64 0.61 -6.12 -9.00
CA SER A 64 -0.35 -6.73 -9.94
C SER A 64 0.27 -7.03 -11.30
N GLY A 65 1.06 -6.10 -11.85
CA GLY A 65 1.77 -6.31 -13.12
C GLY A 65 2.81 -7.42 -13.02
N SER A 66 3.58 -7.43 -11.94
CA SER A 66 4.58 -8.48 -11.69
C SER A 66 3.94 -9.87 -11.50
N LEU A 67 2.77 -9.95 -10.82
CA LEU A 67 2.00 -11.19 -10.71
C LEU A 67 1.57 -11.74 -12.06
N GLN A 68 1.02 -10.89 -12.92
CA GLN A 68 0.56 -11.30 -14.25
C GLN A 68 1.71 -11.87 -15.07
N GLY A 69 2.85 -11.18 -15.11
CA GLY A 69 4.05 -11.65 -15.79
C GLY A 69 4.58 -12.95 -15.19
N ALA A 70 4.72 -13.05 -13.86
CA ALA A 70 5.21 -14.24 -13.17
C ALA A 70 4.29 -15.45 -13.38
N ALA A 71 2.98 -15.26 -13.34
CA ALA A 71 2.01 -16.32 -13.58
C ALA A 71 2.05 -16.83 -15.02
N GLN A 72 2.22 -15.94 -16.01
CA GLN A 72 2.39 -16.34 -17.40
C GLN A 72 3.71 -17.09 -17.60
N TYR A 73 4.82 -16.53 -17.10
CA TYR A 73 6.12 -17.19 -17.17
C TYR A 73 6.10 -18.58 -16.55
N ALA A 74 5.45 -18.74 -15.40
CA ALA A 74 5.36 -20.02 -14.72
C ALA A 74 4.57 -21.08 -15.50
N ARG A 75 3.60 -20.68 -16.34
CA ARG A 75 2.86 -21.58 -17.24
C ARG A 75 3.65 -21.97 -18.47
N ASP A 76 4.56 -21.10 -18.93
CA ASP A 76 5.29 -21.31 -20.19
C ASP A 76 6.65 -21.97 -19.95
N ARG A 77 7.28 -21.72 -18.82
CA ARG A 77 8.63 -22.20 -18.52
C ARG A 77 8.64 -23.66 -18.13
N VAL A 78 9.25 -24.49 -18.94
CA VAL A 78 9.52 -25.91 -18.66
C VAL A 78 10.87 -26.03 -17.99
N GLN A 79 10.90 -26.50 -16.73
CA GLN A 79 12.17 -26.77 -16.02
C GLN A 79 11.95 -27.63 -14.78
N GLY A 80 12.89 -28.56 -14.58
CA GLY A 80 12.91 -29.44 -13.43
C GLY A 80 11.84 -30.53 -13.47
N ARG A 81 11.80 -31.35 -12.43
CA ARG A 81 10.78 -32.36 -12.24
C ARG A 81 10.07 -32.11 -10.91
N PRO A 82 8.76 -31.86 -10.92
CA PRO A 82 7.99 -31.73 -9.70
C PRO A 82 8.11 -32.98 -8.83
N VAL A 83 8.16 -32.79 -7.51
CA VAL A 83 8.26 -33.88 -6.54
C VAL A 83 7.03 -34.79 -6.68
N GLY A 84 7.29 -36.11 -6.76
CA GLY A 84 6.23 -37.13 -6.93
C GLY A 84 5.82 -37.41 -8.37
N MET A 85 6.27 -36.63 -9.36
CA MET A 85 5.98 -36.85 -10.77
C MET A 85 6.96 -37.88 -11.40
N SER A 86 6.50 -38.74 -12.32
CA SER A 86 7.37 -39.63 -13.06
C SER A 86 8.29 -38.86 -14.02
N LYS A 87 9.38 -39.51 -14.50
CA LYS A 87 10.26 -38.88 -15.51
C LYS A 87 9.56 -38.64 -16.83
N GLU A 88 8.62 -39.50 -17.19
CA GLU A 88 7.85 -39.43 -18.44
C GLU A 88 6.89 -38.24 -18.41
N ASP A 89 6.11 -38.14 -17.33
CA ASP A 89 5.11 -37.07 -17.15
C ASP A 89 5.78 -35.69 -17.00
N ALA A 90 7.00 -35.66 -16.43
CA ALA A 90 7.74 -34.41 -16.21
C ALA A 90 8.40 -33.82 -17.46
N LYS A 91 8.39 -34.52 -18.61
CA LYS A 91 9.09 -34.05 -19.82
C LYS A 91 8.67 -32.65 -20.29
N ASN A 92 7.39 -32.33 -20.12
CA ASN A 92 6.79 -31.06 -20.51
C ASN A 92 6.23 -30.29 -19.31
N SER A 93 6.63 -30.65 -18.11
CA SER A 93 6.13 -30.03 -16.88
C SER A 93 6.63 -28.60 -16.76
N THR A 94 5.72 -27.68 -16.59
CA THR A 94 6.04 -26.26 -16.40
C THR A 94 6.31 -25.97 -14.93
N ILE A 95 7.00 -24.86 -14.66
CA ILE A 95 7.40 -24.56 -13.28
C ILE A 95 6.22 -24.27 -12.34
N ILE A 96 5.03 -23.95 -12.87
CA ILE A 96 3.83 -23.77 -12.04
C ILE A 96 3.43 -25.04 -11.29
N GLU A 97 3.90 -26.20 -11.72
CA GLU A 97 3.62 -27.48 -11.08
C GLU A 97 4.49 -27.74 -9.84
N HIS A 98 5.55 -26.94 -9.62
CA HIS A 98 6.33 -26.99 -8.40
C HIS A 98 5.58 -26.31 -7.24
N ALA A 99 5.54 -26.99 -6.11
CA ALA A 99 4.78 -26.54 -4.94
C ALA A 99 5.23 -25.14 -4.45
N ASP A 100 6.55 -24.85 -4.46
CA ASP A 100 7.06 -23.55 -4.02
C ASP A 100 6.74 -22.42 -4.99
N VAL A 101 6.74 -22.69 -6.29
CA VAL A 101 6.28 -21.70 -7.30
C VAL A 101 4.81 -21.36 -7.09
N ARG A 102 3.97 -22.37 -6.84
CA ARG A 102 2.55 -22.14 -6.50
C ARG A 102 2.39 -21.35 -5.21
N ARG A 103 3.17 -21.66 -4.17
CA ARG A 103 3.16 -20.90 -2.92
C ARG A 103 3.48 -19.41 -3.19
N MET A 104 4.54 -19.11 -3.93
CA MET A 104 4.91 -17.74 -4.30
C MET A 104 3.80 -17.02 -5.05
N LEU A 105 3.25 -17.64 -6.09
CA LEU A 105 2.16 -17.05 -6.89
C LEU A 105 0.88 -16.83 -6.06
N LEU A 106 0.52 -17.78 -5.18
CA LEU A 106 -0.64 -17.63 -4.29
C LEU A 106 -0.41 -16.54 -3.25
N THR A 107 0.81 -16.41 -2.72
CA THR A 107 1.18 -15.31 -1.82
C THR A 107 0.98 -13.96 -2.50
N ILE A 108 1.56 -13.77 -3.70
CA ILE A 108 1.40 -12.51 -4.44
C ILE A 108 -0.10 -12.26 -4.74
N LYS A 109 -0.82 -13.28 -5.20
CA LYS A 109 -2.25 -13.17 -5.55
C LYS A 109 -3.11 -12.73 -4.37
N ALA A 110 -2.94 -13.38 -3.21
CA ALA A 110 -3.71 -13.07 -2.01
C ALA A 110 -3.50 -11.62 -1.54
N TYR A 111 -2.24 -11.19 -1.50
CA TYR A 111 -1.93 -9.81 -1.11
C TYR A 111 -2.39 -8.79 -2.16
N VAL A 112 -2.22 -9.05 -3.45
CA VAL A 112 -2.71 -8.16 -4.52
C VAL A 112 -4.23 -7.98 -4.44
N ASP A 113 -4.99 -9.02 -4.12
CA ASP A 113 -6.44 -8.90 -3.96
C ASP A 113 -6.80 -8.09 -2.71
N ALA A 114 -6.13 -8.33 -1.59
CA ALA A 114 -6.33 -7.56 -0.35
C ALA A 114 -5.94 -6.08 -0.52
N MET A 115 -4.79 -5.79 -1.17
CA MET A 115 -4.34 -4.44 -1.50
C MET A 115 -5.36 -3.71 -2.37
N ARG A 116 -5.91 -4.40 -3.36
CA ARG A 116 -6.92 -3.84 -4.29
C ARG A 116 -8.20 -3.49 -3.54
N TYR A 117 -8.64 -4.36 -2.64
CA TYR A 117 -9.81 -4.12 -1.83
C TYR A 117 -9.63 -2.88 -0.95
N LEU A 118 -8.55 -2.82 -0.18
CA LEU A 118 -8.23 -1.66 0.68
C LEU A 118 -8.10 -0.37 -0.12
N MET A 119 -7.45 -0.42 -1.29
CA MET A 119 -7.29 0.74 -2.17
C MET A 119 -8.64 1.27 -2.65
N TYR A 120 -9.53 0.39 -3.09
CA TYR A 120 -10.85 0.78 -3.61
C TYR A 120 -11.80 1.23 -2.50
N ASP A 121 -11.73 0.60 -1.33
CA ASP A 121 -12.50 1.04 -0.18
C ASP A 121 -12.10 2.47 0.24
N ASN A 122 -10.81 2.75 0.36
CA ASN A 122 -10.33 4.08 0.68
C ASN A 122 -10.69 5.11 -0.42
N GLN A 123 -10.61 4.72 -1.69
CA GLN A 123 -11.00 5.60 -2.80
C GLN A 123 -12.52 5.90 -2.79
N LEU A 124 -13.33 4.88 -2.48
CA LEU A 124 -14.77 5.07 -2.31
C LEU A 124 -15.08 6.05 -1.17
N MET A 125 -14.35 5.95 -0.06
CA MET A 125 -14.53 6.89 1.06
C MET A 125 -14.14 8.32 0.70
N LEU A 126 -13.13 8.52 -0.16
CA LEU A 126 -12.83 9.84 -0.72
C LEU A 126 -13.99 10.37 -1.59
N ASP A 127 -14.59 9.52 -2.41
CA ASP A 127 -15.76 9.92 -3.19
C ASP A 127 -16.95 10.28 -2.28
N VAL A 128 -17.15 9.53 -1.18
CA VAL A 128 -18.19 9.82 -0.17
C VAL A 128 -17.92 11.15 0.54
N GLU A 129 -16.67 11.45 0.89
CA GLU A 129 -16.26 12.72 1.49
C GLU A 129 -16.60 13.91 0.56
N TYR A 130 -16.30 13.82 -0.73
CA TYR A 130 -16.51 14.92 -1.67
C TYR A 130 -17.93 15.02 -2.21
N PHE A 131 -18.60 13.91 -2.43
CA PHE A 131 -19.84 13.83 -3.19
C PHE A 131 -21.01 13.22 -2.39
N GLY A 132 -20.84 12.94 -1.10
CA GLY A 132 -21.92 12.43 -0.24
C GLY A 132 -23.17 13.30 -0.30
N GLU A 133 -24.33 12.68 -0.20
CA GLU A 133 -25.64 13.36 -0.38
C GLU A 133 -25.91 14.38 0.74
N ASP A 134 -25.38 14.15 1.93
CA ASP A 134 -25.53 15.02 3.10
C ASP A 134 -24.23 15.16 3.90
N GLU A 135 -24.22 16.04 4.90
CA GLU A 135 -23.04 16.32 5.70
C GLU A 135 -22.66 15.16 6.62
N GLU A 136 -23.60 14.28 6.98
CA GLU A 136 -23.32 13.08 7.79
C GLU A 136 -22.52 12.07 6.97
N MET A 137 -22.92 11.81 5.72
CA MET A 137 -22.17 10.95 4.79
C MET A 137 -20.78 11.51 4.52
N LYS A 138 -20.64 12.80 4.27
CA LYS A 138 -19.35 13.43 4.02
C LYS A 138 -18.42 13.30 5.22
N SER A 139 -18.94 13.56 6.43
CA SER A 139 -18.18 13.41 7.67
C SER A 139 -17.74 11.97 7.90
N PHE A 140 -18.59 10.98 7.59
CA PHE A 140 -18.22 9.57 7.63
C PHE A 140 -17.09 9.25 6.64
N GLY A 141 -17.17 9.76 5.40
CA GLY A 141 -16.11 9.61 4.40
C GLY A 141 -14.79 10.19 4.87
N GLU A 142 -14.79 11.44 5.36
CA GLU A 142 -13.60 12.12 5.91
C GLU A 142 -12.95 11.34 7.05
N GLU A 143 -13.73 10.87 8.02
CA GLU A 143 -13.21 10.07 9.13
C GLU A 143 -12.57 8.77 8.66
N ARG A 144 -13.26 8.03 7.78
CA ARG A 144 -12.78 6.75 7.26
C ARG A 144 -11.51 6.93 6.44
N CYS A 145 -11.47 7.91 5.55
CA CYS A 145 -10.27 8.29 4.80
C CYS A 145 -9.13 8.67 5.75
N GLY A 146 -9.42 9.40 6.81
CA GLY A 146 -8.43 9.79 7.81
C GLY A 146 -7.66 8.61 8.37
N ILE A 147 -8.36 7.51 8.71
CA ILE A 147 -7.74 6.27 9.20
C ILE A 147 -7.10 5.45 8.07
N LEU A 148 -7.81 5.27 6.95
CA LEU A 148 -7.36 4.34 5.90
C LEU A 148 -6.21 4.88 5.06
N THR A 149 -6.09 6.19 4.84
CA THR A 149 -5.07 6.77 3.95
C THR A 149 -3.63 6.44 4.36
N PRO A 150 -3.20 6.64 5.62
CA PRO A 150 -1.85 6.27 6.04
C PRO A 150 -1.61 4.76 5.96
N ILE A 151 -2.61 3.92 6.26
CA ILE A 151 -2.53 2.46 6.15
C ILE A 151 -2.39 2.06 4.67
N THR A 152 -3.26 2.58 3.81
CA THR A 152 -3.24 2.32 2.36
C THR A 152 -1.87 2.67 1.77
N LYS A 153 -1.36 3.87 2.07
CA LYS A 153 -0.07 4.31 1.55
C LYS A 153 1.07 3.43 2.05
N ALA A 154 1.16 3.17 3.36
CA ALA A 154 2.28 2.47 3.95
C ALA A 154 2.27 0.98 3.61
N TRP A 155 1.20 0.28 3.95
CA TRP A 155 1.10 -1.16 3.79
C TRP A 155 1.16 -1.61 2.32
N ILE A 156 0.41 -0.93 1.43
CA ILE A 156 0.39 -1.28 0.02
C ILE A 156 1.73 -0.99 -0.66
N SER A 157 2.40 0.11 -0.31
CA SER A 157 3.69 0.44 -0.92
C SER A 157 4.82 -0.50 -0.46
N ASP A 158 4.85 -0.93 0.80
CA ASP A 158 5.80 -1.94 1.28
C ASP A 158 5.57 -3.29 0.60
N LEU A 159 4.32 -3.75 0.55
CA LEU A 159 3.96 -4.96 -0.17
C LEU A 159 4.27 -4.88 -1.66
N GLY A 160 4.11 -3.72 -2.29
CA GLY A 160 4.48 -3.51 -3.69
C GLY A 160 5.92 -3.89 -3.97
N VAL A 161 6.84 -3.54 -3.08
CA VAL A 161 8.27 -3.90 -3.16
C VAL A 161 8.48 -5.39 -2.91
N GLU A 162 7.92 -5.93 -1.82
CA GLU A 162 8.09 -7.32 -1.44
C GLU A 162 7.56 -8.28 -2.51
N LEU A 163 6.35 -8.06 -2.98
CA LEU A 163 5.68 -8.93 -3.95
C LEU A 163 6.35 -8.86 -5.33
N SER A 164 6.85 -7.69 -5.74
CA SER A 164 7.66 -7.56 -6.96
C SER A 164 8.96 -8.34 -6.85
N SER A 165 9.60 -8.38 -5.68
CA SER A 165 10.78 -9.21 -5.42
C SER A 165 10.47 -10.71 -5.51
N ILE A 166 9.34 -11.16 -4.95
CA ILE A 166 8.88 -12.55 -5.06
C ILE A 166 8.61 -12.91 -6.53
N ALA A 167 8.06 -12.00 -7.32
CA ALA A 167 7.85 -12.24 -8.75
C ALA A 167 9.17 -12.47 -9.51
N ILE A 168 10.23 -11.71 -9.22
CA ILE A 168 11.57 -11.95 -9.76
C ILE A 168 12.04 -13.37 -9.40
N GLN A 169 11.80 -13.83 -8.17
CA GLN A 169 12.15 -15.18 -7.73
C GLN A 169 11.43 -16.27 -8.55
N VAL A 170 10.17 -16.06 -8.94
CA VAL A 170 9.43 -16.99 -9.82
C VAL A 170 10.12 -17.13 -11.17
N TYR A 171 10.66 -16.04 -11.73
CA TYR A 171 11.42 -16.09 -12.99
C TYR A 171 12.78 -16.78 -12.85
N GLY A 172 13.30 -16.96 -11.63
CA GLY A 172 14.65 -17.48 -11.39
C GLY A 172 15.72 -16.59 -12.00
N GLY A 173 16.77 -17.16 -12.60
CA GLY A 173 17.85 -16.37 -13.22
C GLY A 173 17.38 -15.40 -14.30
N MET A 174 16.31 -15.72 -15.01
CA MET A 174 15.72 -14.83 -16.02
C MET A 174 15.08 -13.58 -15.39
N GLY A 175 14.64 -13.65 -14.13
CA GLY A 175 14.14 -12.47 -13.41
C GLY A 175 15.21 -11.41 -13.12
N TYR A 176 16.49 -11.81 -13.16
CA TYR A 176 17.62 -10.90 -12.97
C TYR A 176 18.14 -10.27 -14.28
N VAL A 177 17.56 -10.68 -15.42
CA VAL A 177 17.90 -10.19 -16.75
C VAL A 177 16.93 -9.08 -17.18
N GLU A 178 17.46 -7.93 -17.53
CA GLU A 178 16.67 -6.71 -17.85
C GLU A 178 15.65 -6.93 -18.97
N GLU A 179 15.98 -7.72 -20.01
CA GLU A 179 15.10 -7.91 -21.16
C GLU A 179 13.77 -8.57 -20.83
N THR A 180 13.65 -9.26 -19.68
CA THR A 180 12.38 -9.85 -19.24
C THR A 180 11.40 -8.82 -18.71
N GLY A 181 11.86 -7.66 -18.32
CA GLY A 181 11.08 -6.55 -17.81
C GLY A 181 10.58 -6.70 -16.37
N VAL A 182 10.61 -7.91 -15.76
CA VAL A 182 10.06 -8.11 -14.42
C VAL A 182 10.81 -7.35 -13.34
N ALA A 183 12.11 -7.16 -13.47
CA ALA A 183 12.93 -6.40 -12.53
C ALA A 183 12.55 -4.91 -12.45
N GLN A 184 11.98 -4.36 -13.52
CA GLN A 184 11.51 -2.97 -13.54
C GLN A 184 10.40 -2.72 -12.49
N TYR A 185 9.47 -3.66 -12.28
CA TYR A 185 8.43 -3.50 -11.26
C TYR A 185 9.01 -3.28 -9.87
N LEU A 186 10.06 -4.02 -9.51
CA LEU A 186 10.75 -3.85 -8.22
C LEU A 186 11.43 -2.48 -8.12
N ARG A 187 12.14 -2.04 -9.17
CA ARG A 187 12.80 -0.73 -9.19
C ARG A 187 11.79 0.41 -9.09
N ASP A 188 10.69 0.32 -9.83
CA ASP A 188 9.65 1.36 -9.84
C ASP A 188 8.87 1.39 -8.52
N ALA A 189 8.59 0.23 -7.90
CA ALA A 189 7.92 0.15 -6.62
C ALA A 189 8.75 0.76 -5.47
N ARG A 190 10.11 0.72 -5.56
CA ARG A 190 10.99 1.04 -4.42
C ARG A 190 10.85 2.48 -3.91
N ILE A 191 10.44 3.42 -4.74
CA ILE A 191 10.24 4.81 -4.33
C ILE A 191 8.98 5.00 -3.47
N ALA A 192 7.95 4.18 -3.69
CA ALA A 192 6.64 4.35 -3.06
C ALA A 192 6.68 4.36 -1.51
N PRO A 193 7.49 3.53 -0.80
CA PRO A 193 7.66 3.63 0.64
C PRO A 193 8.40 4.88 1.13
N ILE A 194 9.04 5.65 0.23
CA ILE A 194 9.95 6.74 0.57
C ILE A 194 9.28 8.10 0.41
N TYR A 195 8.70 8.39 -0.76
CA TYR A 195 8.17 9.72 -1.07
C TYR A 195 6.72 9.92 -0.61
N GLU A 196 6.20 11.13 -0.71
CA GLU A 196 4.89 11.56 -0.21
C GLU A 196 4.70 11.30 1.31
N GLY A 197 5.82 11.43 2.03
CA GLY A 197 5.96 11.03 3.42
C GLY A 197 6.33 9.55 3.53
N THR A 198 7.46 9.26 4.17
CA THR A 198 7.92 7.87 4.37
C THR A 198 6.87 7.03 5.12
N ASN A 199 6.95 5.70 5.00
CA ASN A 199 6.00 4.83 5.69
C ASN A 199 6.06 4.99 7.23
N GLY A 200 7.23 5.28 7.79
CA GLY A 200 7.34 5.68 9.20
C GLY A 200 6.58 6.97 9.52
N ILE A 201 6.56 7.96 8.61
CA ILE A 201 5.75 9.17 8.79
C ILE A 201 4.25 8.85 8.69
N GLN A 202 3.83 7.91 7.84
CA GLN A 202 2.43 7.47 7.80
C GLN A 202 2.01 6.81 9.13
N ALA A 203 2.88 5.97 9.70
CA ALA A 203 2.64 5.36 11.00
C ALA A 203 2.49 6.42 12.13
N LEU A 204 3.37 7.41 12.14
CA LEU A 204 3.27 8.54 13.09
C LEU A 204 2.03 9.40 12.84
N ASP A 205 1.64 9.62 11.59
CA ASP A 205 0.43 10.38 11.24
C ASP A 205 -0.84 9.66 11.73
N LEU A 206 -0.92 8.33 11.47
CA LEU A 206 -2.01 7.51 12.00
C LEU A 206 -2.09 7.64 13.52
N MET A 207 -0.99 7.39 14.21
CA MET A 207 -0.97 7.28 15.66
C MET A 207 -1.18 8.62 16.37
N PHE A 208 -0.43 9.67 15.97
CA PHE A 208 -0.40 10.93 16.72
C PHE A 208 -1.42 11.97 16.22
N ARG A 209 -2.01 11.77 15.04
CA ARG A 209 -2.96 12.72 14.46
C ARG A 209 -4.33 12.11 14.21
N LYS A 210 -4.40 10.90 13.63
CA LYS A 210 -5.67 10.32 13.18
C LYS A 210 -6.43 9.62 14.30
N LEU A 211 -5.74 8.76 15.06
CA LEU A 211 -6.37 8.07 16.18
C LEU A 211 -6.90 9.00 17.28
N PRO A 212 -6.21 10.11 17.67
CA PRO A 212 -6.72 11.01 18.71
C PRO A 212 -7.80 11.99 18.24
N LEU A 213 -8.02 12.16 16.93
CA LEU A 213 -8.74 13.29 16.34
C LEU A 213 -10.17 13.43 16.88
N ASP A 214 -10.85 12.33 17.17
CA ASP A 214 -12.21 12.28 17.73
C ASP A 214 -12.28 11.41 18.99
N ASN A 215 -11.22 11.44 19.78
CA ASN A 215 -11.05 10.56 20.96
C ASN A 215 -11.06 9.06 20.60
N GLY A 216 -10.59 8.71 19.39
CA GLY A 216 -10.50 7.33 18.91
C GLY A 216 -11.80 6.76 18.36
N GLN A 217 -12.85 7.54 18.22
CA GLN A 217 -14.15 7.04 17.76
C GLN A 217 -14.12 6.51 16.33
N ALA A 218 -13.37 7.14 15.43
CA ALA A 218 -13.22 6.67 14.04
C ALA A 218 -12.65 5.25 13.99
N MET A 219 -11.62 4.96 14.80
CA MET A 219 -11.06 3.61 14.91
C MET A 219 -12.03 2.63 15.53
N GLN A 220 -12.78 3.05 16.56
CA GLN A 220 -13.81 2.19 17.18
C GLN A 220 -14.91 1.83 16.18
N ARG A 221 -15.37 2.77 15.34
CA ARG A 221 -16.35 2.49 14.29
C ARG A 221 -15.79 1.50 13.26
N LEU A 222 -14.54 1.67 12.81
CA LEU A 222 -13.90 0.71 11.92
C LEU A 222 -13.86 -0.70 12.51
N LEU A 223 -13.46 -0.83 13.77
CA LEU A 223 -13.42 -2.12 14.47
C LEU A 223 -14.82 -2.71 14.66
N SER A 224 -15.84 -1.88 14.90
CA SER A 224 -17.25 -2.32 14.98
C SER A 224 -17.71 -2.92 13.66
N ASP A 225 -17.44 -2.25 12.53
CA ASP A 225 -17.83 -2.74 11.21
C ASP A 225 -17.15 -4.09 10.89
N VAL A 226 -15.87 -4.25 11.25
CA VAL A 226 -15.17 -5.53 11.10
C VAL A 226 -15.78 -6.62 11.98
N ASN A 227 -16.18 -6.29 13.22
CA ASN A 227 -16.84 -7.25 14.10
C ASN A 227 -18.22 -7.67 13.58
N GLU A 228 -18.98 -6.77 12.94
CA GLU A 228 -20.23 -7.14 12.27
C GLU A 228 -20.01 -8.16 11.17
N VAL A 229 -18.99 -7.96 10.34
CA VAL A 229 -18.60 -8.92 9.30
C VAL A 229 -18.19 -10.26 9.91
N ILE A 230 -17.43 -10.26 11.01
CA ILE A 230 -17.05 -11.49 11.73
C ILE A 230 -18.29 -12.27 12.19
N GLU A 231 -19.29 -11.57 12.77
CA GLU A 231 -20.54 -12.20 13.22
C GLU A 231 -21.38 -12.75 12.05
N GLU A 232 -21.29 -12.16 10.87
CA GLU A 232 -21.91 -12.72 9.66
C GLU A 232 -21.16 -13.97 9.18
N MET A 233 -19.84 -13.92 9.12
CA MET A 233 -18.99 -15.05 8.73
C MET A 233 -19.18 -16.28 9.63
N LYS A 234 -19.45 -16.09 10.93
CA LYS A 234 -19.73 -17.19 11.88
C LYS A 234 -21.02 -17.95 11.58
N LYS A 235 -21.88 -17.45 10.70
CA LYS A 235 -23.14 -18.11 10.28
C LYS A 235 -22.98 -18.94 9.01
N ASP A 236 -21.79 -18.93 8.39
CA ASP A 236 -21.46 -19.55 7.13
C ASP A 236 -20.95 -21.01 7.31
N ASP A 237 -20.36 -21.58 6.29
CA ASP A 237 -19.78 -22.91 6.35
C ASP A 237 -18.56 -23.00 7.29
N LYS A 238 -18.14 -24.22 7.59
CA LYS A 238 -17.07 -24.49 8.57
C LYS A 238 -15.73 -23.84 8.22
N GLU A 239 -15.43 -23.65 6.93
CA GLU A 239 -14.17 -23.03 6.50
C GLU A 239 -14.21 -21.53 6.77
N ILE A 240 -15.33 -20.87 6.45
CA ILE A 240 -15.55 -19.45 6.70
C ILE A 240 -15.59 -19.16 8.21
N VAL A 241 -16.25 -20.00 9.00
CA VAL A 241 -16.23 -19.90 10.48
C VAL A 241 -14.81 -19.95 11.02
N SER A 242 -13.97 -20.88 10.53
CA SER A 242 -12.56 -20.95 10.94
C SER A 242 -11.74 -19.69 10.56
N MET A 243 -12.09 -19.03 9.46
CA MET A 243 -11.49 -17.74 9.09
C MET A 243 -11.98 -16.62 10.03
N ALA A 244 -13.26 -16.59 10.34
CA ALA A 244 -13.87 -15.63 11.27
C ALA A 244 -13.22 -15.68 12.66
N GLU A 245 -13.00 -16.88 13.22
CA GLU A 245 -12.34 -17.08 14.51
C GLU A 245 -10.89 -16.52 14.53
N LYS A 246 -10.16 -16.69 13.42
CA LYS A 246 -8.80 -16.13 13.30
C LYS A 246 -8.84 -14.61 13.19
N LEU A 247 -9.74 -14.07 12.36
CA LEU A 247 -9.90 -12.64 12.21
C LEU A 247 -10.29 -11.97 13.53
N GLU A 248 -11.23 -12.54 14.27
CA GLU A 248 -11.64 -12.05 15.59
C GLU A 248 -10.46 -11.95 16.57
N LYS A 249 -9.60 -12.97 16.58
CA LYS A 249 -8.40 -12.93 17.42
C LYS A 249 -7.48 -11.78 17.06
N GLU A 250 -7.23 -11.55 15.77
CA GLU A 250 -6.35 -10.47 15.32
C GLU A 250 -6.99 -9.08 15.57
N VAL A 251 -8.30 -8.94 15.40
CA VAL A 251 -9.04 -7.70 15.72
C VAL A 251 -8.98 -7.39 17.22
N ASN A 252 -9.12 -8.38 18.07
CA ASN A 252 -8.96 -8.20 19.52
C ASN A 252 -7.53 -7.76 19.88
N THR A 253 -6.53 -8.39 19.28
CA THR A 253 -5.11 -7.99 19.45
C THR A 253 -4.89 -6.55 19.00
N LEU A 254 -5.40 -6.16 17.83
CA LEU A 254 -5.31 -4.78 17.34
C LEU A 254 -5.97 -3.80 18.31
N SER A 255 -7.14 -4.13 18.84
CA SER A 255 -7.86 -3.31 19.84
C SER A 255 -7.03 -3.12 21.11
N GLU A 256 -6.43 -4.18 21.64
CA GLU A 256 -5.56 -4.14 22.82
C GLU A 256 -4.33 -3.26 22.59
N ILE A 257 -3.67 -3.42 21.45
CA ILE A 257 -2.50 -2.61 21.09
C ILE A 257 -2.88 -1.15 20.91
N THR A 258 -4.02 -0.85 20.27
CA THR A 258 -4.53 0.51 20.10
C THR A 258 -4.73 1.20 21.45
N LEU A 259 -5.36 0.51 22.40
CA LEU A 259 -5.56 1.02 23.76
C LEU A 259 -4.24 1.21 24.50
N TRP A 260 -3.32 0.27 24.38
CA TRP A 260 -2.00 0.36 25.02
C TRP A 260 -1.20 1.55 24.48
N LEU A 261 -1.15 1.73 23.16
CA LEU A 261 -0.50 2.87 22.54
C LEU A 261 -1.14 4.19 22.96
N GLY A 262 -2.47 4.25 23.01
CA GLY A 262 -3.20 5.42 23.51
C GLY A 262 -2.84 5.75 24.97
N SER A 263 -2.70 4.74 25.85
CA SER A 263 -2.28 4.98 27.24
C SER A 263 -0.87 5.55 27.32
N LYS A 264 0.07 5.03 26.53
CA LYS A 264 1.44 5.56 26.47
C LYS A 264 1.50 7.02 26.03
N MET A 265 0.66 7.40 25.08
CA MET A 265 0.54 8.80 24.65
C MET A 265 0.01 9.69 25.78
N LEU A 266 -1.02 9.24 26.50
CA LEU A 266 -1.61 9.99 27.64
C LEU A 266 -0.64 10.11 28.82
N GLU A 267 0.20 9.12 29.07
CA GLU A 267 1.25 9.11 30.09
C GLU A 267 2.46 9.97 29.70
N GLY A 268 2.52 10.47 28.46
CA GLY A 268 3.62 11.27 27.93
C GLY A 268 4.84 10.45 27.49
N GLU A 269 4.72 9.13 27.41
CA GLU A 269 5.77 8.22 26.93
C GLU A 269 5.85 8.19 25.40
N LEU A 270 6.01 9.36 24.78
CA LEU A 270 5.91 9.57 23.34
C LEU A 270 6.99 8.82 22.54
N VAL A 271 8.18 8.59 23.15
CA VAL A 271 9.26 7.85 22.48
C VAL A 271 8.88 6.38 22.32
N ASP A 272 8.35 5.75 23.35
CA ASP A 272 7.92 4.35 23.32
C ASP A 272 6.72 4.17 22.40
N ALA A 273 5.75 5.07 22.47
CA ALA A 273 4.63 5.11 21.55
C ALA A 273 5.11 5.23 20.09
N SER A 274 6.07 6.14 19.81
CA SER A 274 6.65 6.32 18.48
C SER A 274 7.38 5.07 17.98
N ALA A 275 8.11 4.38 18.86
CA ALA A 275 8.79 3.12 18.50
C ALA A 275 7.81 2.01 18.11
N GLY A 276 6.62 1.99 18.72
CA GLY A 276 5.55 1.05 18.40
C GLY A 276 4.73 1.39 17.14
N ALA A 277 4.85 2.61 16.62
CA ALA A 277 3.97 3.09 15.56
C ALA A 277 4.09 2.32 14.23
N THR A 278 5.29 1.98 13.80
CA THR A 278 5.51 1.28 12.52
C THR A 278 5.06 -0.18 12.54
N PRO A 279 5.29 -0.97 13.61
CA PRO A 279 4.73 -2.31 13.73
C PRO A 279 3.21 -2.36 13.87
N TYR A 280 2.61 -1.33 14.46
CA TYR A 280 1.18 -1.17 14.63
C TYR A 280 0.45 -1.04 13.29
#